data_5343953c93dc9e023099ee7346875e20
#
_entry.id   5343953c93dc9e023099ee7346875e20
#
_cell.length_a   1.000
_cell.length_b   1.000
_cell.length_c   1.000
_cell.angle_alpha   90.00
_cell.angle_beta   90.00
_cell.angle_gamma   90.00
#
_symmetry.space_group_name_H-M   'P 1'
#
loop_
_entity.id
_entity.type
_entity.pdbx_description
1 polymer ?
#
loop_
_entity_poly.entity_id
_entity_poly.type
_entity_poly.pdbx_seq_one_letter_code
_entity_poly.pdbx_strand_id
1 'polypeptide(L)'
;MEEIWKDIAGYEGKYQVSNLGRVRSLDRQELVMCNGVLAPMSFKGKVLKPSVIQGYYHVALLDHQKRKTAKVHRLVANAFVPGYFEGADVNHIDENKLNNVHSNLEWCTRRHNNMHGTRTERATEHCRAIRRGVVQMDLNGNDIQTFNSARHAEKVTGIPCASIYNACVGKVKTAGGYRWKYV
;
A
#
# COMPACT_ATOMS: atom_id res chain seq x y z
N MET A 1 -19.40 18.00 3.90
CA MET A 1 -19.78 16.84 4.73
C MET A 1 -19.33 17.15 6.14
N GLU A 2 -20.21 17.05 7.13
CA GLU A 2 -19.87 17.26 8.53
C GLU A 2 -18.95 16.16 9.05
N GLU A 3 -17.97 16.52 9.89
CA GLU A 3 -17.04 15.56 10.45
C GLU A 3 -17.60 14.94 11.73
N ILE A 4 -17.80 13.64 11.71
CA ILE A 4 -18.33 12.85 12.80
C ILE A 4 -17.20 12.00 13.38
N TRP A 5 -17.09 11.96 14.73
CA TRP A 5 -16.09 11.20 15.45
C TRP A 5 -16.72 10.04 16.21
N LYS A 6 -16.10 8.85 16.11
CA LYS A 6 -16.49 7.66 16.88
C LYS A 6 -15.28 7.07 17.59
N ASP A 7 -15.52 6.46 18.74
CA ASP A 7 -14.47 5.75 19.48
C ASP A 7 -13.92 4.59 18.66
N ILE A 8 -12.63 4.35 18.76
CA ILE A 8 -11.97 3.21 18.15
C ILE A 8 -12.20 2.00 19.07
N ALA A 9 -12.76 0.91 18.52
CA ALA A 9 -13.02 -0.33 19.25
C ALA A 9 -11.75 -0.85 19.96
N GLY A 10 -11.86 -1.11 21.26
CA GLY A 10 -10.75 -1.48 22.14
C GLY A 10 -9.87 -0.32 22.61
N TYR A 11 -10.25 0.92 22.28
CA TYR A 11 -9.58 2.16 22.71
C TYR A 11 -10.59 3.24 23.12
N GLU A 12 -11.74 2.84 23.61
CA GLU A 12 -12.83 3.72 24.05
C GLU A 12 -12.31 4.72 25.10
N GLY A 13 -12.70 5.99 24.96
CA GLY A 13 -12.22 7.06 25.83
C GLY A 13 -10.75 7.47 25.64
N LYS A 14 -9.98 6.78 24.78
CA LYS A 14 -8.57 7.10 24.50
C LYS A 14 -8.37 7.67 23.11
N TYR A 15 -8.99 7.07 22.10
CA TYR A 15 -8.83 7.45 20.70
C TYR A 15 -10.14 7.41 19.94
N GLN A 16 -10.29 8.36 19.01
CA GLN A 16 -11.41 8.42 18.08
C GLN A 16 -10.92 8.49 16.64
N VAL A 17 -11.75 7.98 15.75
CA VAL A 17 -11.58 8.09 14.30
C VAL A 17 -12.74 8.88 13.71
N SER A 18 -12.48 9.69 12.68
CA SER A 18 -13.51 10.44 11.97
C SER A 18 -13.93 9.75 10.68
N ASN A 19 -15.14 10.07 10.21
CA ASN A 19 -15.66 9.67 8.91
C ASN A 19 -14.82 10.23 7.73
N LEU A 20 -13.96 11.22 7.99
CA LEU A 20 -13.06 11.82 6.99
C LEU A 20 -11.64 11.23 7.02
N GLY A 21 -11.38 10.19 7.80
CA GLY A 21 -10.07 9.52 7.85
C GLY A 21 -9.06 10.17 8.78
N ARG A 22 -9.48 11.03 9.70
CA ARG A 22 -8.61 11.57 10.75
C ARG A 22 -8.72 10.74 12.03
N VAL A 23 -7.64 10.69 12.81
CA VAL A 23 -7.60 10.01 14.11
C VAL A 23 -7.13 10.99 15.16
N ARG A 24 -7.77 11.00 16.31
CA ARG A 24 -7.40 11.84 17.46
C ARG A 24 -7.28 11.06 18.75
N SER A 25 -6.41 11.51 19.64
CA SER A 25 -6.44 11.12 21.04
C SER A 25 -7.37 12.06 21.82
N LEU A 26 -7.93 11.57 22.91
CA LEU A 26 -8.79 12.34 23.81
C LEU A 26 -8.00 12.81 25.04
N ASP A 27 -8.49 13.89 25.67
CA ASP A 27 -8.04 14.30 26.99
C ASP A 27 -8.37 13.18 27.99
N ARG A 28 -7.39 12.76 28.77
CA ARG A 28 -7.58 11.71 29.75
C ARG A 28 -6.54 11.76 30.85
N GLN A 29 -6.87 11.16 32.00
CA GLN A 29 -5.94 10.87 33.06
C GLN A 29 -5.80 9.36 33.23
N GLU A 30 -4.60 8.87 33.28
CA GLU A 30 -4.29 7.45 33.49
C GLU A 30 -3.24 7.29 34.61
N LEU A 31 -3.34 6.22 35.35
CA LEU A 31 -2.25 5.80 36.24
C LEU A 31 -1.19 5.10 35.42
N VAL A 32 -0.01 5.68 35.38
CA VAL A 32 1.13 5.14 34.61
C VAL A 32 2.23 4.73 35.56
N MET A 33 2.83 3.58 35.32
CA MET A 33 3.98 3.13 36.10
C MET A 33 5.21 3.95 35.70
N CYS A 34 5.68 4.79 36.66
CA CYS A 34 6.89 5.59 36.52
C CYS A 34 7.88 5.15 37.61
N ASN A 35 9.04 4.62 37.23
CA ASN A 35 10.09 4.18 38.17
C ASN A 35 9.58 3.26 39.31
N GLY A 36 8.69 2.32 38.96
CA GLY A 36 8.13 1.37 39.92
C GLY A 36 6.97 1.91 40.79
N VAL A 37 6.52 3.16 40.58
CA VAL A 37 5.41 3.78 41.30
C VAL A 37 4.30 4.15 40.33
N LEU A 38 3.04 3.86 40.67
CA LEU A 38 1.86 4.32 39.95
C LEU A 38 1.63 5.80 40.21
N ALA A 39 1.72 6.62 39.19
CA ALA A 39 1.47 8.05 39.28
C ALA A 39 0.38 8.48 38.26
N PRO A 40 -0.50 9.43 38.64
CA PRO A 40 -1.48 9.98 37.70
C PRO A 40 -0.77 10.83 36.65
N MET A 41 -1.04 10.52 35.37
CA MET A 41 -0.52 11.26 34.24
C MET A 41 -1.68 11.80 33.39
N SER A 42 -1.62 13.09 33.09
CA SER A 42 -2.61 13.74 32.22
C SER A 42 -2.11 13.74 30.76
N PHE A 43 -2.95 13.28 29.85
CA PHE A 43 -2.69 13.30 28.41
C PHE A 43 -3.63 14.31 27.76
N LYS A 44 -3.07 15.23 26.99
CA LYS A 44 -3.85 16.16 26.16
C LYS A 44 -4.22 15.50 24.84
N GLY A 45 -5.51 15.59 24.49
CA GLY A 45 -6.04 15.15 23.21
C GLY A 45 -5.46 15.95 22.05
N LYS A 46 -5.18 15.26 20.93
CA LYS A 46 -4.70 15.88 19.70
C LYS A 46 -5.00 15.02 18.48
N VAL A 47 -5.12 15.67 17.33
CA VAL A 47 -5.17 14.93 16.05
C VAL A 47 -3.80 14.31 15.80
N LEU A 48 -3.79 13.02 15.50
CA LEU A 48 -2.57 12.28 15.25
C LEU A 48 -2.11 12.50 13.80
N LYS A 49 -0.82 12.74 13.62
CA LYS A 49 -0.21 12.80 12.28
C LYS A 49 0.00 11.37 11.77
N PRO A 50 -0.63 10.95 10.65
CA PRO A 50 -0.41 9.63 10.09
C PRO A 50 0.95 9.54 9.40
N SER A 51 1.53 8.35 9.37
CA SER A 51 2.69 8.00 8.54
C SER A 51 2.24 7.17 7.33
N VAL A 52 2.93 7.30 6.21
CA VAL A 52 2.66 6.49 5.00
C VAL A 52 3.58 5.27 5.02
N ILE A 53 2.99 4.08 5.07
CA ILE A 53 3.72 2.80 5.01
C ILE A 53 3.08 1.96 3.90
N GLN A 54 3.87 1.55 2.91
CA GLN A 54 3.40 0.79 1.73
C GLN A 54 2.22 1.45 1.00
N GLY A 55 2.21 2.79 0.98
CA GLY A 55 1.17 3.59 0.33
C GLY A 55 -0.12 3.77 1.14
N TYR A 56 -0.20 3.33 2.40
CA TYR A 56 -1.35 3.50 3.27
C TYR A 56 -1.04 4.41 4.46
N TYR A 57 -2.05 5.17 4.93
CA TYR A 57 -1.94 5.89 6.18
C TYR A 57 -2.02 4.95 7.39
N HIS A 58 -1.06 5.13 8.29
CA HIS A 58 -0.96 4.41 9.55
C HIS A 58 -0.85 5.39 10.72
N VAL A 59 -1.45 5.03 11.84
CA VAL A 59 -1.32 5.75 13.12
C VAL A 59 -0.83 4.80 14.21
N ALA A 60 -0.10 5.34 15.16
CA ALA A 60 0.33 4.60 16.34
C ALA A 60 -0.67 4.84 17.49
N LEU A 61 -1.27 3.79 17.98
CA LEU A 61 -2.13 3.77 19.14
C LEU A 61 -1.36 3.14 20.32
N LEU A 62 -1.51 3.71 21.51
CA LEU A 62 -0.91 3.19 22.73
C LEU A 62 -1.97 2.52 23.58
N ASP A 63 -1.71 1.29 23.98
CA ASP A 63 -2.53 0.54 24.91
C ASP A 63 -1.63 -0.10 25.98
N HIS A 64 -1.86 0.24 27.26
CA HIS A 64 -1.06 -0.24 28.38
C HIS A 64 0.44 -0.24 28.10
N GLN A 65 0.98 0.90 27.63
CA GLN A 65 2.39 1.10 27.24
C GLN A 65 2.86 0.31 25.99
N LYS A 66 2.00 -0.50 25.38
CA LYS A 66 2.30 -1.18 24.12
C LYS A 66 1.85 -0.32 22.94
N ARG A 67 2.79 -0.06 22.02
CA ARG A 67 2.52 0.67 20.79
C ARG A 67 2.02 -0.28 19.72
N LYS A 68 0.82 -0.04 19.20
CA LYS A 68 0.26 -0.78 18.06
C LYS A 68 0.06 0.15 16.89
N THR A 69 0.58 -0.24 15.72
CA THR A 69 0.37 0.51 14.48
C THR A 69 -0.90 0.02 13.79
N ALA A 70 -1.83 0.92 13.52
CA ALA A 70 -3.11 0.64 12.89
C ALA A 70 -3.24 1.35 11.54
N LYS A 71 -3.84 0.69 10.55
CA LYS A 71 -4.17 1.28 9.25
C LYS A 71 -5.42 2.15 9.38
N VAL A 72 -5.34 3.41 8.95
CA VAL A 72 -6.43 4.38 9.10
C VAL A 72 -7.70 3.91 8.38
N HIS A 73 -7.63 3.45 7.13
CA HIS A 73 -8.80 2.96 6.40
C HIS A 73 -9.54 1.83 7.14
N ARG A 74 -8.83 0.93 7.86
CA ARG A 74 -9.48 -0.12 8.66
C ARG A 74 -10.18 0.44 9.88
N LEU A 75 -9.61 1.47 10.53
CA LEU A 75 -10.26 2.14 11.65
C LEU A 75 -11.56 2.83 11.21
N VAL A 76 -11.50 3.54 10.06
CA VAL A 76 -12.68 4.19 9.47
C VAL A 76 -13.74 3.16 9.07
N ALA A 77 -13.33 2.10 8.36
CA ALA A 77 -14.26 1.08 7.90
C ALA A 77 -14.98 0.39 9.08
N ASN A 78 -14.25 0.03 10.14
CA ASN A 78 -14.83 -0.56 11.35
C ASN A 78 -15.86 0.36 12.04
N ALA A 79 -15.64 1.68 12.00
CA ALA A 79 -16.49 2.64 12.70
C ALA A 79 -17.70 3.11 11.88
N PHE A 80 -17.57 3.19 10.55
CA PHE A 80 -18.52 3.91 9.71
C PHE A 80 -19.09 3.12 8.52
N VAL A 81 -18.39 2.08 8.06
CA VAL A 81 -18.83 1.31 6.88
C VAL A 81 -19.64 0.09 7.33
N PRO A 82 -20.92 -0.01 6.94
CA PRO A 82 -21.74 -1.19 7.25
C PRO A 82 -21.31 -2.41 6.42
N GLY A 83 -21.77 -3.59 6.82
CA GLY A 83 -21.61 -4.80 6.02
C GLY A 83 -20.29 -5.56 6.26
N TYR A 84 -19.67 -5.36 7.43
CA TYR A 84 -18.53 -6.20 7.82
C TYR A 84 -18.90 -7.68 7.87
N PHE A 85 -18.01 -8.53 7.38
CA PHE A 85 -18.06 -9.99 7.53
C PHE A 85 -16.67 -10.54 7.82
N GLU A 86 -16.61 -11.74 8.41
CA GLU A 86 -15.33 -12.36 8.77
C GLU A 86 -14.44 -12.60 7.55
N GLY A 87 -13.17 -12.19 7.63
CA GLY A 87 -12.21 -12.27 6.52
C GLY A 87 -12.35 -11.18 5.47
N ALA A 88 -13.20 -10.16 5.69
CA ALA A 88 -13.33 -9.02 4.78
C ALA A 88 -12.06 -8.19 4.67
N ASP A 89 -11.75 -7.77 3.46
CA ASP A 89 -10.77 -6.72 3.18
C ASP A 89 -11.49 -5.37 3.02
N VAL A 90 -10.77 -4.28 3.23
CA VAL A 90 -11.25 -2.92 2.93
C VAL A 90 -10.70 -2.50 1.57
N ASN A 91 -11.59 -2.14 0.66
CA ASN A 91 -11.26 -1.59 -0.66
C ASN A 91 -11.43 -0.07 -0.68
N HIS A 92 -10.59 0.62 -1.46
CA HIS A 92 -10.75 2.03 -1.80
C HIS A 92 -11.43 2.11 -3.17
N ILE A 93 -12.64 2.65 -3.24
CA ILE A 93 -13.47 2.67 -4.46
C ILE A 93 -12.77 3.46 -5.59
N ASP A 94 -12.06 4.54 -5.25
CA ASP A 94 -11.30 5.37 -6.18
C ASP A 94 -9.85 4.90 -6.45
N GLU A 95 -9.46 3.71 -5.95
CA GLU A 95 -8.10 3.17 -5.98
C GLU A 95 -7.03 4.03 -5.24
N ASN A 96 -7.40 5.16 -4.64
CA ASN A 96 -6.49 6.02 -3.90
C ASN A 96 -6.38 5.59 -2.43
N LYS A 97 -5.32 4.89 -2.09
CA LYS A 97 -5.04 4.35 -0.75
C LYS A 97 -4.91 5.41 0.34
N LEU A 98 -4.78 6.68 -0.01
CA LEU A 98 -4.68 7.80 0.91
C LEU A 98 -6.04 8.49 1.14
N ASN A 99 -7.05 8.21 0.32
CA ASN A 99 -8.40 8.74 0.50
C ASN A 99 -9.22 7.83 1.42
N ASN A 100 -9.14 8.10 2.72
CA ASN A 100 -9.78 7.29 3.76
C ASN A 100 -11.13 7.85 4.23
N VAL A 101 -11.81 8.64 3.40
CA VAL A 101 -13.19 9.08 3.67
C VAL A 101 -14.11 7.86 3.64
N HIS A 102 -15.02 7.73 4.61
CA HIS A 102 -15.86 6.53 4.78
C HIS A 102 -16.67 6.19 3.52
N SER A 103 -17.12 7.19 2.76
CA SER A 103 -17.87 6.99 1.51
C SER A 103 -17.04 6.42 0.36
N ASN A 104 -15.70 6.45 0.49
CA ASN A 104 -14.75 5.86 -0.46
C ASN A 104 -14.30 4.46 -0.04
N LEU A 105 -14.81 3.92 1.06
CA LEU A 105 -14.40 2.63 1.59
C LEU A 105 -15.56 1.63 1.55
N GLU A 106 -15.26 0.39 1.21
CA GLU A 106 -16.21 -0.71 1.25
C GLU A 106 -15.58 -1.98 1.81
N TRP A 107 -16.41 -2.82 2.46
CA TRP A 107 -16.02 -4.17 2.81
C TRP A 107 -16.19 -5.09 1.62
N CYS A 108 -15.15 -5.84 1.28
CA CYS A 108 -15.19 -6.74 0.14
C CYS A 108 -14.41 -8.03 0.38
N THR A 109 -14.66 -9.03 -0.45
CA THR A 109 -13.84 -10.24 -0.46
C THR A 109 -12.46 -9.96 -1.04
N ARG A 110 -11.45 -10.76 -0.65
CA ARG A 110 -10.11 -10.68 -1.24
C ARG A 110 -10.14 -10.82 -2.76
N ARG A 111 -11.02 -11.68 -3.29
CA ARG A 111 -11.18 -11.85 -4.75
C ARG A 111 -11.65 -10.55 -5.40
N HIS A 112 -12.70 -9.93 -4.86
CA HIS A 112 -13.21 -8.64 -5.35
C HIS A 112 -12.12 -7.56 -5.31
N ASN A 113 -11.46 -7.40 -4.16
CA ASN A 113 -10.38 -6.42 -3.99
C ASN A 113 -9.22 -6.62 -4.98
N ASN A 114 -8.88 -7.88 -5.30
CA ASN A 114 -7.83 -8.17 -6.29
C ASN A 114 -8.25 -7.89 -7.72
N MET A 115 -9.53 -7.96 -8.05
CA MET A 115 -10.08 -7.72 -9.39
C MET A 115 -10.55 -6.26 -9.60
N HIS A 116 -10.65 -5.49 -8.51
CA HIS A 116 -11.12 -4.13 -8.54
C HIS A 116 -10.13 -3.19 -9.26
N GLY A 117 -10.67 -2.26 -10.04
CA GLY A 117 -9.94 -1.19 -10.72
C GLY A 117 -8.95 -1.68 -11.77
N THR A 118 -7.92 -0.90 -11.99
CA THR A 118 -6.93 -1.09 -13.07
C THR A 118 -5.81 -2.08 -12.74
N ARG A 119 -5.85 -2.73 -11.56
CA ARG A 119 -4.78 -3.64 -11.12
C ARG A 119 -4.57 -4.82 -12.08
N THR A 120 -5.66 -5.45 -12.53
CA THR A 120 -5.61 -6.59 -13.46
C THR A 120 -5.10 -6.16 -14.82
N GLU A 121 -5.51 -4.99 -15.31
CA GLU A 121 -5.04 -4.41 -16.57
C GLU A 121 -3.54 -4.12 -16.52
N ARG A 122 -3.07 -3.46 -15.46
CA ARG A 122 -1.64 -3.18 -15.25
C ARG A 122 -0.80 -4.45 -15.16
N ALA A 123 -1.30 -5.49 -14.46
CA ALA A 123 -0.63 -6.78 -14.37
C ALA A 123 -0.59 -7.49 -15.74
N THR A 124 -1.69 -7.44 -16.49
CA THR A 124 -1.78 -8.02 -17.85
C THR A 124 -0.85 -7.30 -18.82
N GLU A 125 -0.81 -5.95 -18.76
CA GLU A 125 0.09 -5.17 -19.62
C GLU A 125 1.57 -5.46 -19.30
N HIS A 126 1.91 -5.56 -18.03
CA HIS A 126 3.25 -5.98 -17.60
C HIS A 126 3.61 -7.38 -18.14
N CYS A 127 2.67 -8.35 -18.05
CA CYS A 127 2.86 -9.69 -18.60
C CYS A 127 2.98 -9.68 -20.14
N ARG A 128 2.21 -8.84 -20.83
CA ARG A 128 2.32 -8.68 -22.30
C ARG A 128 3.68 -8.09 -22.68
N ALA A 129 4.14 -7.06 -21.97
CA ALA A 129 5.45 -6.47 -22.21
C ALA A 129 6.59 -7.48 -22.04
N ILE A 130 6.51 -8.38 -21.05
CA ILE A 130 7.50 -9.46 -20.84
C ILE A 130 7.44 -10.52 -21.96
N ARG A 131 6.27 -10.71 -22.60
CA ARG A 131 6.08 -11.69 -23.69
C ARG A 131 6.38 -11.14 -25.09
N ARG A 132 6.61 -9.83 -25.24
CA ARG A 132 7.05 -9.26 -26.52
C ARG A 132 8.42 -9.80 -26.90
N GLY A 133 8.61 -10.00 -28.19
CA GLY A 133 9.93 -10.31 -28.75
C GLY A 133 10.93 -9.21 -28.42
N VAL A 134 12.17 -9.57 -28.20
CA VAL A 134 13.24 -8.61 -27.91
C VAL A 134 14.40 -8.80 -28.89
N VAL A 135 15.04 -7.71 -29.25
CA VAL A 135 16.24 -7.70 -30.10
C VAL A 135 17.43 -7.30 -29.22
N GLN A 136 18.45 -8.12 -29.27
CA GLN A 136 19.78 -7.81 -28.75
C GLN A 136 20.54 -6.98 -29.78
N MET A 137 21.12 -5.87 -29.35
CA MET A 137 21.91 -4.99 -30.19
C MET A 137 23.30 -4.76 -29.61
N ASP A 138 24.27 -4.49 -30.47
CA ASP A 138 25.57 -3.99 -30.05
C ASP A 138 25.46 -2.56 -29.44
N LEU A 139 26.56 -2.02 -28.97
CA LEU A 139 26.60 -0.66 -28.42
C LEU A 139 26.42 0.42 -29.49
N ASN A 140 26.67 0.09 -30.76
CA ASN A 140 26.47 0.99 -31.90
C ASN A 140 25.02 1.00 -32.40
N GLY A 141 24.18 0.06 -31.91
CA GLY A 141 22.77 -0.04 -32.27
C GLY A 141 22.47 -1.02 -33.40
N ASN A 142 23.43 -1.83 -33.82
CA ASN A 142 23.23 -2.88 -34.83
C ASN A 142 22.55 -4.09 -34.18
N ASP A 143 21.56 -4.66 -34.87
CA ASP A 143 20.83 -5.83 -34.38
C ASP A 143 21.72 -7.08 -34.48
N ILE A 144 21.88 -7.81 -33.37
CA ILE A 144 22.69 -9.04 -33.28
C ILE A 144 21.76 -10.25 -33.38
N GLN A 145 20.74 -10.32 -32.55
CA GLN A 145 19.84 -11.48 -32.47
C GLN A 145 18.45 -11.08 -31.94
N THR A 146 17.43 -11.76 -32.47
CA THR A 146 16.04 -11.60 -32.04
C THR A 146 15.59 -12.81 -31.23
N PHE A 147 14.87 -12.55 -30.14
CA PHE A 147 14.30 -13.55 -29.23
C PHE A 147 12.79 -13.37 -29.12
N ASN A 148 12.04 -14.46 -28.98
CA ASN A 148 10.58 -14.44 -28.84
C ASN A 148 10.08 -13.78 -27.55
N SER A 149 10.96 -13.60 -26.55
CA SER A 149 10.67 -12.92 -25.28
C SER A 149 11.95 -12.65 -24.51
N ALA A 150 11.90 -11.72 -23.54
CA ALA A 150 13.02 -11.47 -22.63
C ALA A 150 13.41 -12.73 -21.82
N ARG A 151 12.45 -13.59 -21.47
CA ARG A 151 12.73 -14.87 -20.77
C ARG A 151 13.43 -15.89 -21.68
N HIS A 152 13.14 -15.88 -22.98
CA HIS A 152 13.88 -16.69 -23.96
C HIS A 152 15.31 -16.18 -24.10
N ALA A 153 15.48 -14.86 -24.20
CA ALA A 153 16.80 -14.24 -24.24
C ALA A 153 17.64 -14.58 -22.99
N GLU A 154 17.05 -14.56 -21.78
CA GLU A 154 17.73 -14.97 -20.55
C GLU A 154 18.24 -16.41 -20.61
N LYS A 155 17.43 -17.35 -21.10
CA LYS A 155 17.82 -18.75 -21.24
C LYS A 155 19.01 -18.95 -22.17
N VAL A 156 19.13 -18.13 -23.20
CA VAL A 156 20.17 -18.24 -24.24
C VAL A 156 21.41 -17.44 -23.84
N THR A 157 21.24 -16.25 -23.31
CA THR A 157 22.36 -15.31 -23.03
C THR A 157 22.86 -15.31 -21.60
N GLY A 158 22.07 -15.88 -20.66
CA GLY A 158 22.34 -15.81 -19.22
C GLY A 158 22.05 -14.43 -18.59
N ILE A 159 21.60 -13.44 -19.38
CA ILE A 159 21.30 -12.09 -18.89
C ILE A 159 19.90 -12.10 -18.27
N PRO A 160 19.72 -11.68 -16.98
CA PRO A 160 18.40 -11.72 -16.34
C PRO A 160 17.31 -10.98 -17.12
N CYS A 161 16.14 -11.61 -17.31
CA CYS A 161 15.02 -11.03 -18.07
C CYS A 161 14.54 -9.68 -17.51
N ALA A 162 14.65 -9.47 -16.20
CA ALA A 162 14.35 -8.19 -15.56
C ALA A 162 15.31 -7.07 -16.02
N SER A 163 16.59 -7.39 -16.22
CA SER A 163 17.60 -6.44 -16.73
C SER A 163 17.34 -6.10 -18.21
N ILE A 164 17.02 -7.13 -19.01
CA ILE A 164 16.63 -6.97 -20.42
C ILE A 164 15.37 -6.09 -20.53
N TYR A 165 14.34 -6.36 -19.71
CA TYR A 165 13.14 -5.53 -19.65
C TYR A 165 13.46 -4.06 -19.34
N ASN A 166 14.27 -3.81 -18.31
CA ASN A 166 14.66 -2.45 -17.93
C ASN A 166 15.42 -1.70 -19.03
N ALA A 167 16.22 -2.42 -19.81
CA ALA A 167 16.89 -1.85 -20.99
C ALA A 167 15.89 -1.54 -22.12
N CYS A 168 14.94 -2.46 -22.41
CA CYS A 168 13.91 -2.25 -23.43
C CYS A 168 12.99 -1.07 -23.15
N VAL A 169 12.67 -0.79 -21.87
CA VAL A 169 11.83 0.35 -21.45
C VAL A 169 12.65 1.63 -21.16
N GLY A 170 13.96 1.61 -21.41
CA GLY A 170 14.82 2.79 -21.27
C GLY A 170 15.18 3.16 -19.81
N LYS A 171 14.90 2.30 -18.83
CA LYS A 171 15.30 2.54 -17.42
C LYS A 171 16.80 2.43 -17.23
N VAL A 172 17.45 1.59 -18.02
CA VAL A 172 18.92 1.45 -18.10
C VAL A 172 19.35 1.48 -19.56
N LYS A 173 20.59 1.91 -19.82
CA LYS A 173 21.09 2.00 -21.20
C LYS A 173 21.42 0.64 -21.80
N THR A 174 21.88 -0.30 -20.97
CA THR A 174 22.35 -1.61 -21.42
C THR A 174 22.03 -2.68 -20.37
N ALA A 175 21.96 -3.94 -20.80
CA ALA A 175 21.90 -5.11 -19.95
C ALA A 175 22.89 -6.16 -20.50
N GLY A 176 23.79 -6.68 -19.62
CA GLY A 176 24.84 -7.64 -20.03
C GLY A 176 25.82 -7.10 -21.07
N GLY A 177 26.04 -5.79 -21.14
CA GLY A 177 26.92 -5.15 -22.14
C GLY A 177 26.24 -4.90 -23.49
N TYR A 178 24.96 -5.18 -23.66
CA TYR A 178 24.19 -5.02 -24.90
C TYR A 178 23.05 -4.01 -24.73
N ARG A 179 22.64 -3.38 -25.84
CA ARG A 179 21.37 -2.64 -25.91
C ARG A 179 20.23 -3.58 -26.25
N TRP A 180 19.03 -3.23 -25.84
CA TRP A 180 17.83 -4.05 -26.05
C TRP A 180 16.65 -3.19 -26.46
N LYS A 181 15.87 -3.68 -27.42
CA LYS A 181 14.60 -3.07 -27.84
C LYS A 181 13.52 -4.15 -27.98
N TYR A 182 12.26 -3.75 -27.92
CA TYR A 182 11.17 -4.64 -28.31
C TYR A 182 11.06 -4.73 -29.84
N VAL A 183 10.60 -5.90 -30.31
CA VAL A 183 10.18 -6.09 -31.70
C VAL A 183 8.91 -5.32 -31.98
#